data_7a7ab74b0e1c9f61ed56cad1d815312d
#
_entry.id   7a7ab74b0e1c9f61ed56cad1d815312d
#
_cell.length_a   1.000
_cell.length_b   1.000
_cell.length_c   1.000
_cell.angle_alpha   90.00
_cell.angle_beta   90.00
_cell.angle_gamma   90.00
#
_symmetry.space_group_name_H-M   'P 1'
#
loop_
_entity.id
_entity.type
_entity.pdbx_description
1 polymer ?
#
loop_
_entity_poly.entity_id
_entity_poly.type
_entity_poly.pdbx_seq_one_letter_code
_entity_poly.pdbx_strand_id
1 'polypeptide(L)'
;VSGQKEGRIRWDEKFLEERPELRNFICERKAKGYVFEPLEKETGLSLRQVLSIKQLHAGATWALDQIVSSTPIGPALKKAFPQKRDYLKILSIVYFIILNENNNISRYPNFAETTRLPWPGALHASTIGRIFRRIKSQQIENYFTEVQKGLLEQKIKANDTDKLTLALDSTSISSYSEKLPNVVRGRNKDEDNLPQINLLMLVDSKTGLPLF
;
A
#
# COMPACT_ATOMS: atom_id res chain seq x y z
N VAL A 1 -59.11 -1.72 -25.40
CA VAL A 1 -58.00 -0.74 -25.47
C VAL A 1 -56.86 -1.34 -24.72
N SER A 2 -55.93 -1.96 -25.42
CA SER A 2 -54.76 -2.61 -24.82
C SER A 2 -53.86 -1.55 -24.19
N GLY A 3 -53.60 -1.67 -22.90
CA GLY A 3 -52.68 -0.83 -22.17
C GLY A 3 -51.25 -0.89 -22.77
N GLN A 4 -50.88 0.14 -23.49
CA GLN A 4 -49.54 0.28 -24.01
C GLN A 4 -48.63 0.70 -22.87
N LYS A 5 -47.62 -0.12 -22.63
CA LYS A 5 -46.66 0.06 -21.54
C LYS A 5 -45.86 1.38 -21.71
N GLU A 6 -45.69 2.13 -20.63
CA GLU A 6 -44.76 3.23 -20.54
C GLU A 6 -43.31 2.72 -20.72
N GLY A 7 -42.45 3.50 -21.38
CA GLY A 7 -41.06 3.13 -21.55
C GLY A 7 -40.31 3.94 -22.59
N ARG A 8 -39.00 3.76 -22.63
CA ARG A 8 -38.13 4.36 -23.63
C ARG A 8 -38.39 3.76 -25.01
N ILE A 9 -38.49 4.63 -26.02
CA ILE A 9 -38.61 4.25 -27.42
C ILE A 9 -37.23 4.25 -28.02
N ARG A 10 -36.89 3.16 -28.72
CA ARG A 10 -35.70 3.12 -29.57
C ARG A 10 -36.08 3.62 -30.95
N TRP A 11 -35.30 4.55 -31.42
CA TRP A 11 -35.47 5.06 -32.81
C TRP A 11 -35.07 3.97 -33.79
N ASP A 12 -35.79 3.85 -34.89
CA ASP A 12 -35.38 3.08 -36.06
C ASP A 12 -34.27 3.84 -36.80
N GLU A 13 -33.25 3.09 -37.29
CA GLU A 13 -32.10 3.73 -37.97
C GLU A 13 -32.52 4.49 -39.23
N LYS A 14 -33.43 3.95 -40.01
CA LYS A 14 -33.95 4.63 -41.23
C LYS A 14 -34.65 5.92 -40.87
N PHE A 15 -35.37 5.94 -39.74
CA PHE A 15 -36.02 7.16 -39.27
C PHE A 15 -35.02 8.22 -38.79
N LEU A 16 -33.91 7.79 -38.22
CA LEU A 16 -32.79 8.65 -37.80
C LEU A 16 -31.98 9.19 -39.00
N GLU A 17 -31.98 8.50 -40.16
CA GLU A 17 -31.40 9.03 -41.40
C GLU A 17 -32.20 10.16 -41.96
N GLU A 18 -33.53 10.10 -41.88
CA GLU A 18 -34.44 11.17 -42.30
C GLU A 18 -34.47 12.35 -41.31
N ARG A 19 -34.17 12.10 -40.05
CA ARG A 19 -34.21 13.09 -38.94
C ARG A 19 -33.02 12.99 -38.03
N PRO A 20 -31.84 13.38 -38.48
CA PRO A 20 -30.59 13.23 -37.73
C PRO A 20 -30.53 14.03 -36.43
N GLU A 21 -31.33 15.11 -36.31
CA GLU A 21 -31.46 15.91 -35.08
C GLU A 21 -31.98 15.09 -33.90
N LEU A 22 -32.79 14.05 -34.14
CA LEU A 22 -33.35 13.21 -33.08
C LEU A 22 -32.35 12.22 -32.45
N ARG A 23 -31.17 12.06 -33.03
CA ARG A 23 -30.09 11.24 -32.44
C ARG A 23 -29.65 11.73 -31.08
N ASN A 24 -29.85 13.01 -30.79
CA ASN A 24 -29.47 13.64 -29.53
C ASN A 24 -30.63 13.70 -28.53
N PHE A 25 -31.75 13.03 -28.81
CA PHE A 25 -32.93 13.03 -27.94
C PHE A 25 -33.32 11.59 -27.54
N ILE A 26 -33.69 11.42 -26.26
CA ILE A 26 -34.39 10.24 -25.79
C ILE A 26 -35.89 10.53 -25.85
N CYS A 27 -36.66 9.64 -26.44
CA CYS A 27 -38.11 9.68 -26.40
C CYS A 27 -38.65 8.70 -25.38
N GLU A 28 -39.40 9.18 -24.42
CA GLU A 28 -40.12 8.33 -23.46
C GLU A 28 -41.63 8.46 -23.67
N ARG A 29 -42.32 7.32 -23.72
CA ARG A 29 -43.75 7.27 -23.70
C ARG A 29 -44.26 7.31 -22.27
N LYS A 30 -45.05 8.32 -21.91
CA LYS A 30 -45.71 8.46 -20.60
C LYS A 30 -47.23 8.42 -20.80
N ALA A 31 -47.97 8.27 -19.71
CA ALA A 31 -49.44 8.17 -19.73
C ALA A 31 -50.13 9.32 -20.48
N LYS A 32 -49.53 10.50 -20.53
CA LYS A 32 -50.05 11.71 -21.18
C LYS A 32 -49.46 12.05 -22.56
N GLY A 33 -48.65 11.15 -23.15
CA GLY A 33 -47.99 11.37 -24.45
C GLY A 33 -46.51 11.09 -24.49
N TYR A 34 -45.82 11.61 -25.48
CA TYR A 34 -44.39 11.44 -25.67
C TYR A 34 -43.64 12.61 -25.09
N VAL A 35 -42.54 12.30 -24.36
CA VAL A 35 -41.64 13.33 -23.83
C VAL A 35 -40.29 13.13 -24.49
N PHE A 36 -39.73 14.21 -25.01
CA PHE A 36 -38.44 14.26 -25.66
C PHE A 36 -37.46 14.93 -24.68
N GLU A 37 -36.44 14.21 -24.26
CA GLU A 37 -35.37 14.72 -23.42
C GLU A 37 -34.08 14.73 -24.23
N PRO A 38 -33.32 15.85 -24.27
CA PRO A 38 -32.04 15.86 -24.94
C PRO A 38 -31.15 14.81 -24.31
N LEU A 39 -30.42 14.06 -25.17
CA LEU A 39 -29.37 13.15 -24.72
C LEU A 39 -28.21 14.04 -24.25
N GLU A 40 -28.28 14.52 -23.02
CA GLU A 40 -27.11 15.15 -22.41
C GLU A 40 -25.97 14.14 -22.46
N LYS A 41 -25.00 14.38 -23.33
CA LYS A 41 -23.71 13.75 -23.15
C LYS A 41 -23.25 14.25 -21.80
N GLU A 42 -23.30 13.35 -20.80
CA GLU A 42 -22.64 13.59 -19.51
C GLU A 42 -21.14 13.79 -19.81
N THR A 43 -20.77 15.02 -20.13
CA THR A 43 -19.38 15.43 -20.41
C THR A 43 -18.60 15.67 -19.12
N GLY A 44 -19.15 15.26 -18.00
CA GLY A 44 -18.53 15.46 -16.68
C GLY A 44 -18.84 14.34 -15.71
N LEU A 45 -18.09 14.33 -14.61
CA LEU A 45 -18.35 13.45 -13.49
C LEU A 45 -19.62 13.89 -12.76
N SER A 46 -20.49 12.96 -12.42
CA SER A 46 -21.66 13.25 -11.56
C SER A 46 -21.19 13.78 -10.19
N LEU A 47 -22.00 14.56 -9.51
CA LEU A 47 -21.69 15.04 -8.15
C LEU A 47 -21.29 13.90 -7.21
N ARG A 48 -21.98 12.75 -7.30
CA ARG A 48 -21.66 11.57 -6.51
C ARG A 48 -20.28 10.99 -6.85
N GLN A 49 -19.89 10.99 -8.12
CA GLN A 49 -18.55 10.58 -8.55
C GLN A 49 -17.49 11.55 -8.05
N VAL A 50 -17.74 12.87 -8.18
CA VAL A 50 -16.83 13.92 -7.67
C VAL A 50 -16.62 13.77 -6.16
N LEU A 51 -17.69 13.57 -5.40
CA LEU A 51 -17.61 13.36 -3.95
C LEU A 51 -16.93 12.06 -3.55
N SER A 52 -16.85 11.08 -4.46
CA SER A 52 -16.17 9.81 -4.22
C SER A 52 -14.67 9.83 -4.59
N ILE A 53 -14.19 10.91 -5.24
CA ILE A 53 -12.77 11.04 -5.60
C ILE A 53 -11.94 11.23 -4.32
N LYS A 54 -11.04 10.30 -4.08
CA LYS A 54 -10.05 10.41 -3.00
C LYS A 54 -8.77 11.01 -3.55
N GLN A 55 -8.29 12.07 -2.94
CA GLN A 55 -6.93 12.56 -3.15
C GLN A 55 -6.00 11.84 -2.19
N LEU A 56 -4.95 11.23 -2.73
CA LEU A 56 -3.96 10.50 -1.94
C LEU A 56 -2.58 11.12 -2.12
N HIS A 57 -1.87 11.30 -1.02
CA HIS A 57 -0.46 11.65 -1.04
C HIS A 57 0.35 10.47 -1.58
N ALA A 58 1.09 10.68 -2.67
CA ALA A 58 1.82 9.61 -3.34
C ALA A 58 3.33 9.87 -3.47
N GLY A 59 3.81 11.10 -3.29
CA GLY A 59 5.21 11.45 -3.56
C GLY A 59 6.20 10.66 -2.70
N ALA A 60 6.03 10.65 -1.38
CA ALA A 60 6.91 9.92 -0.48
C ALA A 60 6.84 8.40 -0.68
N THR A 61 5.64 7.87 -0.88
CA THR A 61 5.47 6.42 -1.14
C THR A 61 6.02 6.01 -2.50
N TRP A 62 5.97 6.89 -3.50
CA TRP A 62 6.66 6.66 -4.77
C TRP A 62 8.17 6.55 -4.59
N ALA A 63 8.78 7.42 -3.78
CA ALA A 63 10.21 7.34 -3.48
C ALA A 63 10.57 6.01 -2.79
N LEU A 64 9.76 5.58 -1.82
CA LEU A 64 9.93 4.27 -1.18
C LEU A 64 9.75 3.10 -2.16
N ASP A 65 8.80 3.19 -3.10
CA ASP A 65 8.62 2.19 -4.16
C ASP A 65 9.90 2.08 -5.03
N GLN A 66 10.58 3.21 -5.33
CA GLN A 66 11.86 3.19 -6.06
C GLN A 66 12.95 2.48 -5.26
N ILE A 67 13.08 2.77 -3.96
CA ILE A 67 14.05 2.11 -3.09
C ILE A 67 13.78 0.60 -3.05
N VAL A 68 12.54 0.19 -2.82
CA VAL A 68 12.16 -1.23 -2.75
C VAL A 68 12.42 -1.95 -4.08
N SER A 69 12.24 -1.28 -5.22
CA SER A 69 12.43 -1.88 -6.54
C SER A 69 13.90 -1.94 -6.98
N SER A 70 14.72 -0.97 -6.56
CA SER A 70 16.14 -0.86 -6.92
C SER A 70 17.09 -1.63 -5.99
N THR A 71 16.59 -2.06 -4.83
CA THR A 71 17.38 -2.79 -3.82
C THR A 71 16.93 -4.24 -3.70
N PRO A 72 17.75 -5.12 -3.09
CA PRO A 72 17.36 -6.51 -2.81
C PRO A 72 16.18 -6.66 -1.83
N ILE A 73 15.80 -5.58 -1.13
CA ILE A 73 14.74 -5.59 -0.11
C ILE A 73 13.40 -6.12 -0.67
N GLY A 74 12.96 -5.59 -1.82
CA GLY A 74 11.69 -5.99 -2.42
C GLY A 74 11.63 -7.46 -2.83
N PRO A 75 12.58 -7.95 -3.64
CA PRO A 75 12.68 -9.36 -4.00
C PRO A 75 12.79 -10.29 -2.78
N ALA A 76 13.62 -9.94 -1.79
CA ALA A 76 13.79 -10.71 -0.56
C ALA A 76 12.47 -10.81 0.23
N LEU A 77 11.77 -9.69 0.38
CA LEU A 77 10.49 -9.65 1.08
C LEU A 77 9.42 -10.52 0.37
N LYS A 78 9.40 -10.51 -0.98
CA LYS A 78 8.49 -11.37 -1.75
C LYS A 78 8.79 -12.85 -1.58
N LYS A 79 10.07 -13.24 -1.47
CA LYS A 79 10.46 -14.63 -1.22
C LYS A 79 10.10 -15.08 0.20
N ALA A 80 10.33 -14.23 1.21
CA ALA A 80 9.97 -14.51 2.58
C ALA A 80 8.45 -14.60 2.80
N PHE A 81 7.68 -13.78 2.03
CA PHE A 81 6.22 -13.71 2.09
C PHE A 81 5.62 -13.89 0.68
N PRO A 82 5.54 -15.13 0.18
CA PRO A 82 5.15 -15.40 -1.21
C PRO A 82 3.70 -15.05 -1.51
N GLN A 83 2.83 -14.97 -0.51
CA GLN A 83 1.47 -14.51 -0.71
C GLN A 83 1.46 -12.99 -0.95
N LYS A 84 1.07 -12.57 -2.16
CA LYS A 84 1.00 -11.15 -2.56
C LYS A 84 0.27 -10.27 -1.53
N ARG A 85 -0.78 -10.80 -0.93
CA ARG A 85 -1.57 -10.10 0.09
C ARG A 85 -0.76 -9.78 1.35
N ASP A 86 0.03 -10.72 1.85
CA ASP A 86 0.83 -10.54 3.07
C ASP A 86 2.02 -9.62 2.80
N TYR A 87 2.72 -9.85 1.69
CA TYR A 87 3.78 -8.96 1.21
C TYR A 87 3.35 -7.49 1.15
N LEU A 88 2.22 -7.20 0.47
CA LEU A 88 1.75 -5.82 0.31
C LEU A 88 1.34 -5.18 1.64
N LYS A 89 0.76 -5.96 2.56
CA LYS A 89 0.40 -5.46 3.89
C LYS A 89 1.63 -5.13 4.71
N ILE A 90 2.61 -6.03 4.76
CA ILE A 90 3.87 -5.79 5.48
C ILE A 90 4.56 -4.55 4.93
N LEU A 91 4.69 -4.45 3.61
CA LEU A 91 5.30 -3.29 2.96
C LEU A 91 4.58 -1.98 3.31
N SER A 92 3.24 -1.99 3.32
CA SER A 92 2.45 -0.82 3.70
C SER A 92 2.63 -0.41 5.16
N ILE A 93 2.78 -1.39 6.05
CA ILE A 93 3.07 -1.12 7.48
C ILE A 93 4.47 -0.50 7.61
N VAL A 94 5.45 -1.02 6.87
CA VAL A 94 6.82 -0.45 6.85
C VAL A 94 6.80 1.00 6.36
N TYR A 95 6.07 1.29 5.26
CA TYR A 95 5.92 2.66 4.76
C TYR A 95 5.29 3.58 5.80
N PHE A 96 4.25 3.11 6.50
CA PHE A 96 3.63 3.87 7.58
C PHE A 96 4.64 4.21 8.69
N ILE A 97 5.42 3.24 9.15
CA ILE A 97 6.40 3.44 10.23
C ILE A 97 7.46 4.47 9.81
N ILE A 98 7.97 4.37 8.57
CA ILE A 98 9.00 5.28 8.05
C ILE A 98 8.44 6.70 7.90
N LEU A 99 7.26 6.86 7.28
CA LEU A 99 6.74 8.18 6.94
C LEU A 99 6.05 8.90 8.10
N ASN A 100 5.62 8.17 9.11
CA ASN A 100 4.92 8.75 10.25
C ASN A 100 5.84 8.97 11.46
N GLU A 101 7.12 8.53 11.37
CA GLU A 101 8.12 8.65 12.44
C GLU A 101 7.61 8.20 13.82
N ASN A 102 6.58 7.36 13.84
CA ASN A 102 5.87 6.98 15.05
C ASN A 102 5.38 5.53 14.94
N ASN A 103 5.64 4.75 15.98
CA ASN A 103 5.24 3.35 16.07
C ASN A 103 3.78 3.15 16.54
N ASN A 104 3.00 4.21 16.65
CA ASN A 104 1.60 4.10 17.08
C ASN A 104 0.72 3.54 15.96
N ILE A 105 0.64 2.22 15.89
CA ILE A 105 -0.11 1.44 14.89
C ILE A 105 -1.61 1.82 14.84
N SER A 106 -2.16 2.38 15.92
CA SER A 106 -3.56 2.81 15.94
C SER A 106 -3.86 3.94 14.93
N ARG A 107 -2.85 4.70 14.51
CA ARG A 107 -2.96 5.78 13.52
C ARG A 107 -2.94 5.28 12.07
N TYR A 108 -2.60 4.00 11.85
CA TYR A 108 -2.51 3.46 10.49
C TYR A 108 -3.78 3.64 9.65
N PRO A 109 -5.01 3.42 10.15
CA PRO A 109 -6.22 3.60 9.35
C PRO A 109 -6.33 5.00 8.75
N ASN A 110 -6.13 6.04 9.57
CA ASN A 110 -6.20 7.44 9.12
C ASN A 110 -5.10 7.77 8.10
N PHE A 111 -3.89 7.25 8.30
CA PHE A 111 -2.80 7.40 7.35
C PHE A 111 -3.11 6.73 6.01
N ALA A 112 -3.71 5.54 6.03
CA ALA A 112 -4.09 4.80 4.82
C ALA A 112 -5.26 5.44 4.05
N GLU A 113 -6.06 6.30 4.69
CA GLU A 113 -7.13 7.04 4.01
C GLU A 113 -6.60 8.18 3.16
N THR A 114 -5.46 8.75 3.52
CA THR A 114 -4.88 9.93 2.86
C THR A 114 -3.61 9.63 2.06
N THR A 115 -3.05 8.44 2.18
CA THR A 115 -1.76 8.08 1.58
C THR A 115 -1.91 6.89 0.64
N ARG A 116 -1.30 6.98 -0.55
CA ARG A 116 -1.22 5.84 -1.47
C ARG A 116 -0.27 4.80 -0.90
N LEU A 117 -0.78 3.61 -0.61
CA LEU A 117 -0.02 2.50 -0.05
C LEU A 117 -0.03 1.29 -0.98
N PRO A 118 0.99 0.40 -0.91
CA PRO A 118 1.00 -0.87 -1.66
C PRO A 118 -0.24 -1.73 -1.40
N TRP A 119 -0.73 -1.78 -0.17
CA TRP A 119 -2.02 -2.36 0.18
C TRP A 119 -3.08 -1.25 0.29
N PRO A 120 -4.12 -1.26 -0.56
CA PRO A 120 -5.07 -0.15 -0.66
C PRO A 120 -6.11 -0.10 0.47
N GLY A 121 -6.09 -1.02 1.41
CA GLY A 121 -7.06 -1.11 2.49
C GLY A 121 -6.54 -0.64 3.84
N ALA A 122 -7.40 -0.07 4.66
CA ALA A 122 -7.09 0.22 6.05
C ALA A 122 -6.83 -1.09 6.83
N LEU A 123 -5.80 -1.09 7.67
CA LEU A 123 -5.48 -2.17 8.58
C LEU A 123 -5.64 -1.66 10.02
N HIS A 124 -6.55 -2.25 10.77
CA HIS A 124 -6.69 -1.96 12.21
C HIS A 124 -5.52 -2.55 13.00
N ALA A 125 -5.19 -1.93 14.14
CA ALA A 125 -4.10 -2.36 15.01
C ALA A 125 -4.15 -3.87 15.36
N SER A 126 -5.35 -4.40 15.62
CA SER A 126 -5.56 -5.83 15.89
C SER A 126 -5.19 -6.72 14.71
N THR A 127 -5.42 -6.26 13.47
CA THR A 127 -5.05 -6.98 12.26
C THR A 127 -3.54 -6.95 12.05
N ILE A 128 -2.91 -5.79 12.25
CA ILE A 128 -1.45 -5.63 12.20
C ILE A 128 -0.79 -6.53 13.24
N GLY A 129 -1.28 -6.53 14.48
CA GLY A 129 -0.78 -7.42 15.53
C GLY A 129 -0.94 -8.91 15.19
N ARG A 130 -2.00 -9.30 14.48
CA ARG A 130 -2.15 -10.69 13.99
C ARG A 130 -1.15 -11.02 12.87
N ILE A 131 -0.84 -10.07 11.99
CA ILE A 131 0.17 -10.25 10.95
C ILE A 131 1.52 -10.52 11.62
N PHE A 132 1.95 -9.66 12.54
CA PHE A 132 3.24 -9.83 13.22
C PHE A 132 3.36 -11.15 13.99
N ARG A 133 2.31 -11.56 14.72
CA ARG A 133 2.31 -12.83 15.43
C ARG A 133 2.41 -14.07 14.55
N ARG A 134 2.11 -13.96 13.26
CA ARG A 134 2.20 -15.06 12.29
C ARG A 134 3.56 -15.14 11.61
N ILE A 135 4.38 -14.10 11.72
CA ILE A 135 5.74 -14.11 11.17
C ILE A 135 6.57 -15.11 11.99
N LYS A 136 7.15 -16.07 11.28
CA LYS A 136 8.01 -17.08 11.87
C LYS A 136 9.48 -16.64 11.78
N SER A 137 10.31 -17.05 12.74
CA SER A 137 11.75 -16.78 12.73
C SER A 137 12.40 -17.20 11.41
N GLN A 138 12.00 -18.35 10.86
CA GLN A 138 12.50 -18.82 9.56
C GLN A 138 12.22 -17.85 8.41
N GLN A 139 11.10 -17.13 8.44
CA GLN A 139 10.80 -16.13 7.41
C GLN A 139 11.70 -14.90 7.52
N ILE A 140 12.05 -14.52 8.75
CA ILE A 140 12.99 -13.42 9.02
C ILE A 140 14.39 -13.82 8.54
N GLU A 141 14.86 -15.02 8.90
CA GLU A 141 16.15 -15.55 8.46
C GLU A 141 16.23 -15.66 6.92
N ASN A 142 15.18 -16.18 6.29
CA ASN A 142 15.09 -16.26 4.84
C ASN A 142 15.14 -14.87 4.20
N TYR A 143 14.47 -13.87 4.79
CA TYR A 143 14.50 -12.50 4.30
C TYR A 143 15.94 -11.95 4.28
N PHE A 144 16.65 -12.01 5.41
CA PHE A 144 18.02 -11.52 5.48
C PHE A 144 18.98 -12.30 4.56
N THR A 145 18.82 -13.62 4.48
CA THR A 145 19.60 -14.45 3.55
C THR A 145 19.40 -14.01 2.09
N GLU A 146 18.17 -13.67 1.69
CA GLU A 146 17.89 -13.22 0.34
C GLU A 146 18.37 -11.78 0.09
N VAL A 147 18.36 -10.91 1.10
CA VAL A 147 18.98 -9.57 1.01
C VAL A 147 20.48 -9.70 0.77
N GLN A 148 21.17 -10.56 1.54
CA GLN A 148 22.61 -10.82 1.36
C GLN A 148 22.94 -11.33 -0.05
N LYS A 149 22.19 -12.33 -0.53
CA LYS A 149 22.36 -12.86 -1.90
C LYS A 149 22.18 -11.78 -2.95
N GLY A 150 21.12 -10.99 -2.84
CA GLY A 150 20.82 -9.92 -3.78
C GLY A 150 21.91 -8.83 -3.78
N LEU A 151 22.47 -8.50 -2.63
CA LEU A 151 23.59 -7.57 -2.53
C LEU A 151 24.84 -8.11 -3.24
N LEU A 152 25.19 -9.36 -3.00
CA LEU A 152 26.32 -10.02 -3.67
C LEU A 152 26.11 -10.08 -5.19
N GLU A 153 24.92 -10.43 -5.67
CA GLU A 153 24.60 -10.45 -7.09
C GLU A 153 24.74 -9.04 -7.72
N GLN A 154 24.34 -7.99 -7.03
CA GLN A 154 24.49 -6.61 -7.49
C GLN A 154 25.96 -6.23 -7.60
N LYS A 155 26.80 -6.58 -6.61
CA LYS A 155 28.25 -6.35 -6.64
C LYS A 155 28.91 -7.09 -7.81
N ILE A 156 28.59 -8.35 -8.02
CA ILE A 156 29.11 -9.15 -9.14
C ILE A 156 28.73 -8.52 -10.49
N LYS A 157 27.47 -8.12 -10.67
CA LYS A 157 27.00 -7.46 -11.90
C LYS A 157 27.69 -6.13 -12.18
N ALA A 158 28.00 -5.39 -11.11
CA ALA A 158 28.72 -4.11 -11.20
C ALA A 158 30.23 -4.26 -11.37
N ASN A 159 30.77 -5.47 -11.42
CA ASN A 159 32.20 -5.77 -11.31
C ASN A 159 32.87 -5.07 -10.11
N ASP A 160 32.12 -4.90 -9.03
CA ASP A 160 32.59 -4.26 -7.81
C ASP A 160 33.46 -5.28 -7.03
N THR A 161 34.76 -5.11 -7.12
CA THR A 161 35.76 -5.95 -6.43
C THR A 161 36.06 -5.45 -5.02
N ASP A 162 35.44 -4.35 -4.60
CA ASP A 162 35.65 -3.81 -3.26
C ASP A 162 35.20 -4.82 -2.20
N LYS A 163 36.02 -4.91 -1.16
CA LYS A 163 35.69 -5.74 0.00
C LYS A 163 34.41 -5.25 0.64
N LEU A 164 33.58 -6.19 1.09
CA LEU A 164 32.40 -5.88 1.88
C LEU A 164 32.87 -5.31 3.22
N THR A 165 32.56 -4.06 3.49
CA THR A 165 32.83 -3.42 4.78
C THR A 165 31.56 -3.48 5.63
N LEU A 166 31.66 -4.20 6.74
CA LEU A 166 30.51 -4.42 7.62
C LEU A 166 30.60 -3.50 8.84
N ALA A 167 29.51 -2.87 9.17
CA ALA A 167 29.32 -2.15 10.42
C ALA A 167 28.39 -2.94 11.33
N LEU A 168 28.83 -3.15 12.56
CA LEU A 168 28.05 -3.80 13.61
C LEU A 168 27.70 -2.74 14.65
N ASP A 169 26.42 -2.51 14.87
CA ASP A 169 25.94 -1.58 15.91
C ASP A 169 24.88 -2.25 16.79
N SER A 170 24.83 -1.80 18.02
CA SER A 170 23.80 -2.20 18.96
C SER A 170 23.00 -0.99 19.40
N THR A 171 21.69 -1.15 19.48
CA THR A 171 20.79 -0.14 20.03
C THR A 171 19.85 -0.77 21.05
N SER A 172 19.33 0.05 21.95
CA SER A 172 18.29 -0.34 22.91
C SER A 172 16.96 0.27 22.51
N ILE A 173 15.89 -0.50 22.62
CA ILE A 173 14.52 -0.06 22.42
C ILE A 173 13.79 -0.19 23.75
N SER A 174 13.42 0.93 24.34
CA SER A 174 12.66 0.96 25.61
C SER A 174 11.26 0.40 25.42
N SER A 175 10.77 -0.36 26.38
CA SER A 175 9.48 -1.02 26.32
C SER A 175 8.76 -0.96 27.67
N TYR A 176 7.49 -0.59 27.64
CA TYR A 176 6.58 -0.68 28.78
C TYR A 176 5.99 -2.07 28.98
N SER A 177 6.37 -3.04 28.14
CA SER A 177 5.79 -4.38 28.19
C SER A 177 6.45 -5.23 29.25
N GLU A 178 5.66 -5.73 30.20
CA GLU A 178 6.10 -6.70 31.21
C GLU A 178 6.04 -8.15 30.72
N LYS A 179 5.47 -8.38 29.53
CA LYS A 179 5.16 -9.74 29.01
C LYS A 179 6.09 -10.20 27.88
N LEU A 180 6.98 -9.34 27.41
CA LEU A 180 7.92 -9.73 26.37
C LEU A 180 9.12 -10.46 26.98
N PRO A 181 9.45 -11.68 26.52
CA PRO A 181 10.47 -12.52 27.17
C PRO A 181 11.89 -11.95 27.07
N ASN A 182 12.15 -11.07 26.10
CA ASN A 182 13.48 -10.50 25.85
C ASN A 182 13.65 -9.10 26.43
N VAL A 183 12.68 -8.61 27.20
CA VAL A 183 12.75 -7.29 27.82
C VAL A 183 13.49 -7.45 29.16
N VAL A 184 14.59 -6.75 29.29
CA VAL A 184 15.42 -6.77 30.51
C VAL A 184 15.67 -5.33 30.97
N ARG A 185 15.84 -5.15 32.28
CA ARG A 185 16.28 -3.86 32.83
C ARG A 185 17.80 -3.76 32.66
N GLY A 186 18.26 -2.63 32.17
CA GLY A 186 19.67 -2.35 31.98
C GLY A 186 19.89 -0.87 31.64
N ARG A 187 21.14 -0.49 31.45
CA ARG A 187 21.48 0.86 30.99
C ARG A 187 21.05 0.98 29.52
N ASN A 188 20.12 1.88 29.25
CA ASN A 188 19.67 2.23 27.90
C ASN A 188 20.28 3.55 27.42
N LYS A 189 20.25 3.78 26.10
CA LYS A 189 20.78 5.02 25.53
C LYS A 189 19.94 6.25 25.89
N ASP A 190 18.64 6.04 26.19
CA ASP A 190 17.69 7.12 26.50
C ASP A 190 17.63 7.50 27.99
N GLU A 191 18.35 6.74 28.84
CA GLU A 191 18.43 6.93 30.31
C GLU A 191 17.05 7.04 31.02
N ASP A 192 16.01 6.44 30.40
CA ASP A 192 14.62 6.51 30.86
C ASP A 192 14.28 5.49 31.96
N ASN A 193 15.24 4.66 32.38
CA ASN A 193 15.09 3.59 33.38
C ASN A 193 14.01 2.54 33.03
N LEU A 194 13.55 2.50 31.80
CA LEU A 194 12.58 1.52 31.32
C LEU A 194 13.28 0.17 31.02
N PRO A 195 12.53 -0.93 31.10
CA PRO A 195 12.98 -2.18 30.52
C PRO A 195 13.19 -2.04 29.01
N GLN A 196 14.17 -2.74 28.47
CA GLN A 196 14.62 -2.58 27.08
C GLN A 196 14.82 -3.89 26.37
N ILE A 197 14.74 -3.86 25.06
CA ILE A 197 15.20 -4.89 24.14
C ILE A 197 16.48 -4.38 23.51
N ASN A 198 17.55 -5.16 23.56
CA ASN A 198 18.77 -4.85 22.85
C ASN A 198 18.70 -5.42 21.43
N LEU A 199 18.86 -4.56 20.45
CA LEU A 199 18.90 -4.92 19.04
C LEU A 199 20.34 -4.82 18.55
N LEU A 200 20.86 -5.90 18.01
CA LEU A 200 22.14 -5.94 17.32
C LEU A 200 21.87 -5.94 15.81
N MET A 201 22.50 -5.05 15.07
CA MET A 201 22.30 -4.91 13.64
C MET A 201 23.64 -4.96 12.93
N LEU A 202 23.73 -5.81 11.89
CA LEU A 202 24.84 -5.86 10.97
C LEU A 202 24.41 -5.23 9.64
N VAL A 203 25.14 -4.24 9.16
CA VAL A 203 24.84 -3.54 7.91
C VAL A 203 26.07 -3.51 6.99
N ASP A 204 25.83 -3.50 5.68
CA ASP A 204 26.87 -3.14 4.72
C ASP A 204 27.09 -1.62 4.79
N SER A 205 28.30 -1.18 5.13
CA SER A 205 28.62 0.23 5.34
C SER A 205 28.50 1.09 4.10
N LYS A 206 28.57 0.46 2.90
CA LYS A 206 28.51 1.18 1.61
C LYS A 206 27.07 1.46 1.19
N THR A 207 26.18 0.52 1.39
CA THR A 207 24.78 0.61 0.95
C THR A 207 23.81 0.89 2.09
N GLY A 208 24.22 0.71 3.34
CA GLY A 208 23.33 0.78 4.51
C GLY A 208 22.33 -0.39 4.62
N LEU A 209 22.45 -1.40 3.77
CA LEU A 209 21.51 -2.53 3.80
C LEU A 209 21.74 -3.42 5.01
N PRO A 210 20.69 -3.74 5.78
CA PRO A 210 20.79 -4.65 6.90
C PRO A 210 21.00 -6.08 6.39
N LEU A 211 21.96 -6.76 6.97
CA LEU A 211 22.34 -8.14 6.63
C LEU A 211 21.91 -9.12 7.71
N PHE A 212 21.73 -8.62 8.94
CA PHE A 212 21.25 -9.38 10.07
C PHE A 212 20.70 -8.43 11.13
#